data_9b3feb3d73085732e3d764045c7ac822
#
_entry.id   9b3feb3d73085732e3d764045c7ac822
#
_cell.length_a   1.000
_cell.length_b   1.000
_cell.length_c   1.000
_cell.angle_alpha   90.00
_cell.angle_beta   90.00
_cell.angle_gamma   90.00
#
_symmetry.space_group_name_H-M   'P 1'
#
loop_
_entity.id
_entity.type
_entity.pdbx_description
1 polymer ?
#
loop_
_entity_poly.entity_id
_entity_poly.type
_entity_poly.pdbx_seq_one_letter_code
_entity_poly.pdbx_strand_id
1 'polypeptide(L)'
;FELYGGGRKVTVRANNYVSAAFGINWYLKYYCHAHVSFCEDRLPDLPVDLPQVKERHETVLSDNFYMNYCTFSYTTAFWDWKRWEREIDLMALSGINMPMAMVGAEVVWRNTLLKFGYTLPEVKEFLCGPAYFGWLLMGNLENIGGPLPDEWFKEQTVLQKKILARMREYGMKPVFQGFFGMVPSSLKEKYPEAHLVEQGLWNSLQRPPVLDPADPLFEQMAKVWYTEYEKLYGKADLFGGDLFHEGGKTGGIDVTDAARRVQTAMKQYNPDATWVIQAWLGNPKKELLAGLDRKHTLIVDLAAEFWDNWRKRKGFDGFPWLWSHISNYGANIGLHGRLDAIAT
;
A
#
# COMPACT_ATOMS: atom_id res chain seq x y z
N PHE A 1 -16.91 18.42 -4.09
CA PHE A 1 -17.64 19.01 -2.97
C PHE A 1 -18.21 20.39 -3.32
N GLU A 2 -19.19 20.84 -2.55
CA GLU A 2 -19.78 22.16 -2.62
C GLU A 2 -19.70 22.83 -1.23
N LEU A 3 -19.40 24.12 -1.22
CA LEU A 3 -19.37 24.97 -0.03
C LEU A 3 -20.34 26.12 -0.22
N TYR A 4 -21.20 26.37 0.77
CA TYR A 4 -22.10 27.55 0.74
C TYR A 4 -22.51 27.96 2.13
N GLY A 5 -22.69 29.28 2.32
CA GLY A 5 -23.08 29.88 3.57
C GLY A 5 -22.08 30.88 4.10
N GLY A 6 -22.22 31.24 5.38
CA GLY A 6 -21.41 32.18 6.12
C GLY A 6 -22.15 32.62 7.41
N GLY A 7 -21.61 33.58 8.12
CA GLY A 7 -22.16 33.98 9.40
C GLY A 7 -22.08 32.89 10.44
N ARG A 8 -23.20 32.35 10.88
CA ARG A 8 -23.19 31.27 11.88
C ARG A 8 -23.12 29.87 11.31
N LYS A 9 -23.19 29.69 9.98
CA LYS A 9 -23.26 28.36 9.37
C LYS A 9 -22.67 28.31 7.97
N VAL A 10 -21.75 27.43 7.78
CA VAL A 10 -21.29 26.98 6.46
C VAL A 10 -21.70 25.54 6.27
N THR A 11 -22.15 25.21 5.08
CA THR A 11 -22.58 23.88 4.70
C THR A 11 -21.59 23.30 3.68
N VAL A 12 -21.13 22.08 3.96
CA VAL A 12 -20.33 21.27 3.02
C VAL A 12 -21.22 20.15 2.51
N ARG A 13 -21.35 20.01 1.18
CA ARG A 13 -21.98 18.87 0.52
C ARG A 13 -20.94 18.13 -0.29
N ALA A 14 -20.96 16.81 -0.26
CA ALA A 14 -20.04 15.98 -1.01
C ALA A 14 -20.67 14.63 -1.35
N ASN A 15 -20.09 13.92 -2.31
CA ASN A 15 -20.53 12.58 -2.72
C ASN A 15 -19.96 11.45 -1.84
N ASN A 16 -18.96 11.73 -1.01
CA ASN A 16 -18.38 10.79 -0.03
C ASN A 16 -17.75 11.55 1.14
N TYR A 17 -17.40 10.83 2.21
CA TYR A 17 -16.88 11.42 3.44
C TYR A 17 -15.48 12.03 3.28
N VAL A 18 -14.60 11.42 2.46
CA VAL A 18 -13.28 11.98 2.17
C VAL A 18 -13.41 13.33 1.47
N SER A 19 -14.29 13.43 0.46
CA SER A 19 -14.57 14.70 -0.22
C SER A 19 -15.19 15.75 0.70
N ALA A 20 -16.00 15.32 1.67
CA ALA A 20 -16.55 16.22 2.69
C ALA A 20 -15.46 16.74 3.62
N ALA A 21 -14.58 15.87 4.13
CA ALA A 21 -13.44 16.24 4.96
C ALA A 21 -12.50 17.19 4.22
N PHE A 22 -12.19 16.89 2.95
CA PHE A 22 -11.38 17.77 2.11
C PHE A 22 -12.04 19.14 1.91
N GLY A 23 -13.35 19.21 1.69
CA GLY A 23 -14.11 20.47 1.60
C GLY A 23 -14.05 21.28 2.90
N ILE A 24 -14.12 20.63 4.06
CA ILE A 24 -13.94 21.28 5.36
C ILE A 24 -12.53 21.88 5.47
N ASN A 25 -11.49 21.09 5.14
CA ASN A 25 -10.12 21.56 5.18
C ASN A 25 -9.87 22.70 4.19
N TRP A 26 -10.48 22.63 2.99
CA TRP A 26 -10.47 23.71 2.01
C TRP A 26 -11.02 25.01 2.59
N TYR A 27 -12.20 24.97 3.21
CA TYR A 27 -12.81 26.12 3.82
C TYR A 27 -11.94 26.71 4.95
N LEU A 28 -11.46 25.86 5.85
CA LEU A 28 -10.57 26.29 6.94
C LEU A 28 -9.32 26.98 6.39
N LYS A 29 -8.70 26.40 5.37
CA LYS A 29 -7.45 26.90 4.79
C LYS A 29 -7.62 28.24 4.05
N TYR A 30 -8.59 28.32 3.15
CA TYR A 30 -8.71 29.45 2.23
C TYR A 30 -9.60 30.57 2.73
N TYR A 31 -10.49 30.30 3.66
CA TYR A 31 -11.42 31.29 4.19
C TYR A 31 -11.16 31.66 5.66
N CYS A 32 -10.73 30.69 6.47
CA CYS A 32 -10.45 30.94 7.88
C CYS A 32 -8.96 31.10 8.20
N HIS A 33 -8.07 30.97 7.19
CA HIS A 33 -6.61 31.03 7.36
C HIS A 33 -6.07 30.06 8.40
N ALA A 34 -6.76 28.94 8.57
CA ALA A 34 -6.43 27.83 9.45
C ALA A 34 -5.95 26.63 8.62
N HIS A 35 -5.08 25.82 9.16
CA HIS A 35 -4.70 24.56 8.50
C HIS A 35 -4.37 23.46 9.48
N VAL A 36 -4.56 22.24 9.04
CA VAL A 36 -4.10 21.00 9.67
C VAL A 36 -3.07 20.38 8.74
N SER A 37 -1.87 20.09 9.23
CA SER A 37 -0.79 19.59 8.41
C SER A 37 0.08 18.57 9.12
N PHE A 38 1.03 17.99 8.38
CA PHE A 38 2.04 17.08 8.89
C PHE A 38 2.94 17.70 9.94
N CYS A 39 3.28 18.99 9.75
CA CYS A 39 4.27 19.67 10.59
C CYS A 39 3.62 20.21 11.87
N GLU A 40 2.49 20.88 11.72
CA GLU A 40 1.76 21.49 12.84
C GLU A 40 0.32 21.81 12.43
N ASP A 41 -0.52 22.00 13.43
CA ASP A 41 -1.86 22.54 13.26
C ASP A 41 -1.83 24.01 13.60
N ARG A 42 -2.31 24.84 12.68
CA ARG A 42 -2.57 26.24 12.92
C ARG A 42 -4.07 26.48 12.90
N LEU A 43 -4.68 26.37 14.05
CA LEU A 43 -6.11 26.56 14.26
C LEU A 43 -6.31 27.80 15.14
N PRO A 44 -6.31 29.02 14.56
CA PRO A 44 -6.66 30.22 15.31
C PRO A 44 -8.12 30.14 15.76
N ASP A 45 -8.50 30.98 16.70
CA ASP A 45 -9.90 31.11 17.05
C ASP A 45 -10.70 31.45 15.79
N LEU A 46 -11.69 30.62 15.49
CA LEU A 46 -12.54 30.84 14.34
C LEU A 46 -13.36 32.13 14.58
N PRO A 47 -13.56 32.95 13.55
CA PRO A 47 -14.37 34.16 13.69
C PRO A 47 -15.80 33.80 14.07
N VAL A 48 -16.42 34.64 14.92
CA VAL A 48 -17.83 34.47 15.32
C VAL A 48 -18.74 34.48 14.09
N ASP A 49 -18.43 35.37 13.13
CA ASP A 49 -19.06 35.41 11.83
C ASP A 49 -18.13 34.74 10.79
N LEU A 50 -18.49 33.53 10.39
CA LEU A 50 -17.76 32.74 9.41
C LEU A 50 -17.77 33.46 8.04
N PRO A 51 -16.65 33.51 7.32
CA PRO A 51 -16.56 34.09 5.98
C PRO A 51 -17.57 33.49 5.01
N GLN A 52 -18.14 34.35 4.15
CA GLN A 52 -19.09 33.93 3.12
C GLN A 52 -18.38 33.08 2.05
N VAL A 53 -19.02 32.00 1.65
CA VAL A 53 -18.54 31.10 0.61
C VAL A 53 -19.66 30.61 -0.29
N LYS A 54 -19.37 30.46 -1.58
CA LYS A 54 -20.21 29.79 -2.56
C LYS A 54 -19.30 29.23 -3.63
N GLU A 55 -18.91 27.98 -3.48
CA GLU A 55 -17.99 27.29 -4.40
C GLU A 55 -18.43 25.86 -4.67
N ARG A 56 -18.06 25.37 -5.86
CA ARG A 56 -18.16 23.97 -6.26
C ARG A 56 -16.85 23.52 -6.85
N HIS A 57 -16.33 22.41 -6.36
CA HIS A 57 -15.10 21.78 -6.83
C HIS A 57 -15.39 20.37 -7.31
N GLU A 58 -14.88 20.04 -8.48
CA GLU A 58 -15.00 18.73 -9.10
C GLU A 58 -13.61 18.20 -9.45
N THR A 59 -13.49 16.89 -9.48
CA THR A 59 -12.29 16.19 -9.98
C THR A 59 -12.72 15.04 -10.87
N VAL A 60 -11.92 14.76 -11.89
CA VAL A 60 -12.06 13.58 -12.72
C VAL A 60 -11.32 12.36 -12.14
N LEU A 61 -10.51 12.58 -11.10
CA LEU A 61 -9.75 11.54 -10.44
C LEU A 61 -10.64 10.82 -9.44
N SER A 62 -10.76 9.50 -9.57
CA SER A 62 -11.54 8.65 -8.67
C SER A 62 -10.73 8.20 -7.45
N ASP A 63 -9.41 8.11 -7.61
CA ASP A 63 -8.52 7.49 -6.65
C ASP A 63 -7.29 8.34 -6.37
N ASN A 64 -7.03 8.58 -5.09
CA ASN A 64 -5.87 9.29 -4.56
C ASN A 64 -5.11 8.34 -3.63
N PHE A 65 -4.01 7.81 -4.16
CA PHE A 65 -3.16 6.83 -3.48
C PHE A 65 -2.23 7.51 -2.47
N TYR A 66 -1.94 6.83 -1.37
CA TYR A 66 -1.02 7.34 -0.35
C TYR A 66 -0.18 6.26 0.29
N MET A 67 1.04 6.64 0.56
CA MET A 67 2.19 5.90 1.07
C MET A 67 2.86 5.01 0.02
N ASN A 68 4.05 4.57 0.39
CA ASN A 68 4.84 3.53 -0.27
C ASN A 68 5.37 2.56 0.80
N TYR A 69 5.94 1.45 0.39
CA TYR A 69 6.45 0.44 1.32
C TYR A 69 7.51 0.98 2.28
N CYS A 70 8.42 1.82 1.79
CA CYS A 70 9.50 2.37 2.61
C CYS A 70 8.97 3.22 3.77
N THR A 71 7.82 3.86 3.62
CA THR A 71 7.17 4.64 4.68
C THR A 71 6.90 3.79 5.91
N PHE A 72 6.54 2.52 5.74
CA PHE A 72 6.29 1.59 6.85
C PHE A 72 7.55 1.25 7.66
N SER A 73 8.74 1.42 7.09
CA SER A 73 10.00 1.25 7.79
C SER A 73 10.58 2.57 8.28
N TYR A 74 10.62 3.60 7.44
CA TYR A 74 11.24 4.89 7.77
C TYR A 74 10.42 5.72 8.75
N THR A 75 9.09 5.66 8.67
CA THR A 75 8.22 6.62 9.36
C THR A 75 7.27 5.94 10.34
N THR A 76 6.54 4.91 9.91
CA THR A 76 5.38 4.40 10.66
C THR A 76 5.67 3.15 11.49
N ALA A 77 6.91 2.64 11.47
CA ALA A 77 7.29 1.35 12.07
C ALA A 77 6.84 1.16 13.53
N PHE A 78 6.82 2.24 14.30
CA PHE A 78 6.49 2.23 15.74
C PHE A 78 5.32 3.15 16.09
N TRP A 79 4.48 3.52 15.10
CA TRP A 79 3.33 4.36 15.39
C TRP A 79 2.27 3.61 16.19
N ASP A 80 1.82 4.26 17.25
CA ASP A 80 0.67 3.83 18.04
C ASP A 80 -0.67 4.24 17.37
N TRP A 81 -1.77 3.84 17.99
CA TRP A 81 -3.10 4.19 17.49
C TRP A 81 -3.32 5.71 17.40
N LYS A 82 -2.89 6.49 18.37
CA LYS A 82 -3.07 7.94 18.40
C LYS A 82 -2.43 8.61 17.17
N ARG A 83 -1.22 8.15 16.79
CA ARG A 83 -0.52 8.66 15.63
C ARG A 83 -1.17 8.21 14.32
N TRP A 84 -1.62 6.95 14.24
CA TRP A 84 -2.34 6.44 13.07
C TRP A 84 -3.70 7.10 12.87
N GLU A 85 -4.49 7.32 13.94
CA GLU A 85 -5.77 8.01 13.88
C GLU A 85 -5.61 9.40 13.28
N ARG A 86 -4.62 10.16 13.78
CA ARG A 86 -4.30 11.47 13.23
C ARG A 86 -3.89 11.41 11.75
N GLU A 87 -3.09 10.42 11.37
CA GLU A 87 -2.66 10.29 9.98
C GLU A 87 -3.83 9.99 9.04
N ILE A 88 -4.75 9.11 9.44
CA ILE A 88 -5.94 8.80 8.66
C ILE A 88 -6.84 10.03 8.54
N ASP A 89 -6.98 10.82 9.59
CA ASP A 89 -7.73 12.07 9.55
C ASP A 89 -7.06 13.09 8.60
N LEU A 90 -5.73 13.18 8.60
CA LEU A 90 -4.98 13.99 7.64
C LEU A 90 -5.14 13.50 6.20
N MET A 91 -5.16 12.19 5.99
CA MET A 91 -5.45 11.61 4.68
C MET A 91 -6.82 12.09 4.18
N ALA A 92 -7.86 11.98 5.01
CA ALA A 92 -9.21 12.42 4.66
C ALA A 92 -9.26 13.92 4.37
N LEU A 93 -8.65 14.75 5.21
CA LEU A 93 -8.54 16.20 5.03
C LEU A 93 -7.73 16.60 3.78
N SER A 94 -6.90 15.70 3.26
CA SER A 94 -6.10 15.87 2.05
C SER A 94 -6.73 15.24 0.81
N GLY A 95 -7.92 14.66 0.92
CA GLY A 95 -8.62 14.03 -0.20
C GLY A 95 -8.11 12.63 -0.58
N ILE A 96 -7.28 12.00 0.27
CA ILE A 96 -6.74 10.65 0.04
C ILE A 96 -7.82 9.62 0.38
N ASN A 97 -8.08 8.72 -0.56
CA ASN A 97 -9.11 7.69 -0.43
C ASN A 97 -8.60 6.26 -0.69
N MET A 98 -7.31 6.09 -1.07
CA MET A 98 -6.70 4.79 -1.36
C MET A 98 -5.35 4.67 -0.62
N PRO A 99 -5.35 4.54 0.71
CA PRO A 99 -4.11 4.38 1.48
C PRO A 99 -3.62 2.94 1.48
N MET A 100 -2.29 2.74 1.57
CA MET A 100 -1.72 1.45 1.93
C MET A 100 -2.03 1.09 3.38
N ALA A 101 -2.35 -0.18 3.64
CA ALA A 101 -2.74 -0.70 4.96
C ALA A 101 -1.95 -1.98 5.29
N MET A 102 -0.62 -1.83 5.46
CA MET A 102 0.33 -2.93 5.59
C MET A 102 0.57 -3.38 7.04
N VAL A 103 0.13 -2.60 8.03
CA VAL A 103 0.24 -2.98 9.45
C VAL A 103 -0.42 -4.34 9.68
N GLY A 104 0.22 -5.21 10.44
CA GLY A 104 -0.32 -6.55 10.76
C GLY A 104 -0.21 -7.58 9.63
N ALA A 105 0.44 -7.28 8.51
CA ALA A 105 0.70 -8.27 7.46
C ALA A 105 1.62 -9.40 7.96
N GLU A 106 2.51 -9.12 8.92
CA GLU A 106 3.32 -10.15 9.60
C GLU A 106 2.48 -11.17 10.38
N VAL A 107 1.29 -10.78 10.84
CA VAL A 107 0.34 -11.70 11.48
C VAL A 107 -0.24 -12.68 10.45
N VAL A 108 -0.51 -12.20 9.25
CA VAL A 108 -0.96 -13.04 8.14
C VAL A 108 0.15 -14.02 7.74
N TRP A 109 1.40 -13.53 7.63
CA TRP A 109 2.58 -14.39 7.42
C TRP A 109 2.69 -15.48 8.46
N ARG A 110 2.63 -15.11 9.76
CA ARG A 110 2.66 -16.08 10.85
C ARG A 110 1.57 -17.14 10.69
N ASN A 111 0.33 -16.73 10.51
CA ASN A 111 -0.80 -17.65 10.43
C ASN A 111 -0.71 -18.55 9.19
N THR A 112 -0.22 -18.01 8.08
CA THR A 112 -0.01 -18.78 6.84
C THR A 112 1.07 -19.83 7.04
N LEU A 113 2.27 -19.43 7.47
CA LEU A 113 3.41 -20.34 7.61
C LEU A 113 3.17 -21.45 8.64
N LEU A 114 2.48 -21.15 9.75
CA LEU A 114 2.09 -22.18 10.73
C LEU A 114 1.23 -23.29 10.09
N LYS A 115 0.41 -22.99 9.07
CA LYS A 115 -0.38 -24.00 8.34
C LYS A 115 0.46 -24.81 7.35
N PHE A 116 1.64 -24.33 7.00
CA PHE A 116 2.60 -25.04 6.15
C PHE A 116 3.74 -25.69 6.96
N GLY A 117 3.48 -26.04 8.22
CA GLY A 117 4.36 -26.82 9.06
C GLY A 117 5.55 -26.07 9.67
N TYR A 118 5.52 -24.73 9.65
CA TYR A 118 6.48 -23.92 10.40
C TYR A 118 6.11 -23.87 11.87
N THR A 119 7.13 -23.83 12.72
CA THR A 119 6.97 -23.47 14.13
C THR A 119 7.03 -21.96 14.31
N LEU A 120 6.54 -21.46 15.44
CA LEU A 120 6.60 -20.02 15.73
C LEU A 120 8.02 -19.44 15.74
N PRO A 121 9.03 -20.14 16.30
CA PRO A 121 10.43 -19.71 16.18
C PRO A 121 10.90 -19.55 14.72
N GLU A 122 10.63 -20.51 13.85
CA GLU A 122 10.99 -20.45 12.41
C GLU A 122 10.27 -19.29 11.70
N VAL A 123 9.01 -19.04 12.01
CA VAL A 123 8.28 -17.86 11.49
C VAL A 123 8.95 -16.57 11.91
N LYS A 124 9.35 -16.45 13.19
CA LYS A 124 10.04 -15.27 13.71
C LYS A 124 11.42 -15.07 13.11
N GLU A 125 12.08 -16.15 12.76
CA GLU A 125 13.37 -16.11 12.06
C GLU A 125 13.21 -15.55 10.63
N PHE A 126 12.16 -15.91 9.92
CA PHE A 126 11.88 -15.36 8.59
C PHE A 126 11.52 -13.88 8.64
N LEU A 127 10.71 -13.47 9.61
CA LEU A 127 10.19 -12.10 9.69
C LEU A 127 11.27 -11.09 10.07
N CYS A 128 11.10 -9.88 9.57
CA CYS A 128 11.96 -8.77 9.91
C CYS A 128 11.42 -7.97 11.10
N GLY A 129 12.31 -7.30 11.80
CA GLY A 129 11.94 -6.29 12.77
C GLY A 129 11.21 -5.11 12.13
N PRO A 130 10.48 -4.30 12.94
CA PRO A 130 9.57 -3.26 12.42
C PRO A 130 10.23 -2.26 11.49
N ALA A 131 11.46 -1.85 11.78
CA ALA A 131 12.21 -0.90 10.96
C ALA A 131 12.66 -1.46 9.59
N TYR A 132 12.52 -2.76 9.36
CA TYR A 132 12.91 -3.44 8.11
C TYR A 132 11.72 -4.08 7.39
N PHE A 133 10.53 -3.97 7.98
CA PHE A 133 9.35 -4.69 7.52
C PHE A 133 8.90 -4.30 6.11
N GLY A 134 8.98 -3.03 5.74
CA GLY A 134 8.65 -2.56 4.39
C GLY A 134 9.48 -3.25 3.30
N TRP A 135 10.77 -3.49 3.57
CA TRP A 135 11.65 -4.19 2.61
C TRP A 135 11.42 -5.69 2.58
N LEU A 136 11.00 -6.31 3.69
CA LEU A 136 10.50 -7.68 3.65
C LEU A 136 9.28 -7.78 2.73
N LEU A 137 8.30 -6.89 2.89
CA LEU A 137 7.08 -6.91 2.07
C LEU A 137 7.35 -6.71 0.57
N MET A 138 8.43 -6.02 0.22
CA MET A 138 8.92 -5.89 -1.15
C MET A 138 9.75 -7.08 -1.64
N GLY A 139 10.02 -8.09 -0.80
CA GLY A 139 10.87 -9.23 -1.15
C GLY A 139 12.36 -8.90 -1.28
N ASN A 140 12.83 -7.83 -0.61
CA ASN A 140 14.23 -7.39 -0.70
C ASN A 140 15.14 -8.05 0.34
N LEU A 141 14.60 -8.45 1.49
CA LEU A 141 15.36 -9.07 2.57
C LEU A 141 14.45 -9.88 3.48
N GLU A 142 15.04 -10.79 4.24
CA GLU A 142 14.42 -11.55 5.33
C GLU A 142 15.36 -11.61 6.55
N ASN A 143 14.85 -11.99 7.72
CA ASN A 143 15.66 -12.29 8.90
C ASN A 143 16.55 -11.13 9.38
N ILE A 144 16.05 -9.90 9.39
CA ILE A 144 16.81 -8.73 9.87
C ILE A 144 16.04 -7.99 10.93
N GLY A 145 16.72 -7.64 12.03
CA GLY A 145 16.16 -6.81 13.11
C GLY A 145 15.12 -7.50 13.98
N GLY A 146 14.98 -8.83 13.84
CA GLY A 146 14.15 -9.67 14.70
C GLY A 146 14.92 -10.30 15.86
N PRO A 147 14.34 -11.32 16.56
CA PRO A 147 12.98 -11.82 16.37
C PRO A 147 11.90 -10.93 16.99
N LEU A 148 10.71 -10.95 16.39
CA LEU A 148 9.55 -10.24 16.93
C LEU A 148 9.06 -10.90 18.24
N PRO A 149 8.72 -10.15 19.30
CA PRO A 149 8.11 -10.70 20.49
C PRO A 149 6.68 -11.21 20.21
N ASP A 150 6.19 -12.15 21.01
CA ASP A 150 4.84 -12.73 20.82
C ASP A 150 3.74 -11.68 20.95
N GLU A 151 3.92 -10.73 21.84
CA GLU A 151 2.98 -9.64 22.09
C GLU A 151 2.80 -8.74 20.87
N TRP A 152 3.87 -8.55 20.08
CA TRP A 152 3.82 -7.77 18.85
C TRP A 152 2.69 -8.20 17.92
N PHE A 153 2.53 -9.50 17.68
CA PHE A 153 1.49 -10.00 16.79
C PHE A 153 0.06 -9.67 17.26
N LYS A 154 -0.16 -9.67 18.57
CA LYS A 154 -1.46 -9.28 19.15
C LYS A 154 -1.70 -7.78 18.99
N GLU A 155 -0.69 -6.99 19.35
CA GLU A 155 -0.74 -5.53 19.29
C GLU A 155 -0.97 -5.04 17.86
N GLN A 156 -0.23 -5.59 16.88
CA GLN A 156 -0.40 -5.23 15.48
C GLN A 156 -1.77 -5.66 14.93
N THR A 157 -2.31 -6.80 15.39
CA THR A 157 -3.68 -7.20 15.01
C THR A 157 -4.71 -6.19 15.51
N VAL A 158 -4.60 -5.75 16.76
CA VAL A 158 -5.51 -4.76 17.36
C VAL A 158 -5.36 -3.41 16.67
N LEU A 159 -4.12 -2.98 16.43
CA LEU A 159 -3.81 -1.72 15.76
C LEU A 159 -4.39 -1.69 14.34
N GLN A 160 -4.15 -2.73 13.53
CA GLN A 160 -4.66 -2.80 12.17
C GLN A 160 -6.19 -2.77 12.11
N LYS A 161 -6.86 -3.46 13.05
CA LYS A 161 -8.34 -3.41 13.13
C LYS A 161 -8.85 -1.99 13.39
N LYS A 162 -8.19 -1.22 14.24
CA LYS A 162 -8.53 0.20 14.49
C LYS A 162 -8.28 1.05 13.26
N ILE A 163 -7.12 0.89 12.60
CA ILE A 163 -6.78 1.58 11.36
C ILE A 163 -7.86 1.35 10.30
N LEU A 164 -8.22 0.09 10.05
CA LEU A 164 -9.22 -0.27 9.06
C LEU A 164 -10.62 0.21 9.42
N ALA A 165 -11.00 0.17 10.69
CA ALA A 165 -12.28 0.72 11.15
C ALA A 165 -12.36 2.22 10.81
N ARG A 166 -11.31 2.99 11.14
CA ARG A 166 -11.27 4.43 10.84
C ARG A 166 -11.25 4.71 9.33
N MET A 167 -10.49 3.97 8.54
CA MET A 167 -10.50 4.10 7.09
C MET A 167 -11.89 3.83 6.50
N ARG A 168 -12.59 2.80 7.00
CA ARG A 168 -13.96 2.47 6.57
C ARG A 168 -14.99 3.54 6.95
N GLU A 169 -14.84 4.19 8.09
CA GLU A 169 -15.69 5.32 8.48
C GLU A 169 -15.62 6.45 7.43
N TYR A 170 -14.48 6.69 6.84
CA TYR A 170 -14.30 7.64 5.74
C TYR A 170 -14.67 7.08 4.36
N GLY A 171 -14.96 5.79 4.24
CA GLY A 171 -15.18 5.14 2.96
C GLY A 171 -13.94 5.02 2.10
N MET A 172 -12.75 4.96 2.73
CA MET A 172 -11.48 4.74 2.04
C MET A 172 -11.38 3.32 1.53
N LYS A 173 -10.56 3.10 0.49
CA LYS A 173 -10.26 1.83 -0.16
C LYS A 173 -8.84 1.39 0.24
N PRO A 174 -8.63 0.67 1.36
CA PRO A 174 -7.29 0.29 1.79
C PRO A 174 -6.66 -0.71 0.81
N VAL A 175 -5.35 -0.52 0.55
CA VAL A 175 -4.54 -1.43 -0.26
C VAL A 175 -3.76 -2.34 0.69
N PHE A 176 -4.03 -3.65 0.62
CA PHE A 176 -3.42 -4.67 1.47
C PHE A 176 -2.22 -5.33 0.81
N GLN A 177 -1.38 -6.02 1.59
CA GLN A 177 -0.34 -6.89 1.04
C GLN A 177 -0.97 -8.10 0.35
N GLY A 178 -0.62 -8.32 -0.92
CA GLY A 178 -0.97 -9.54 -1.63
C GLY A 178 0.07 -10.65 -1.45
N PHE A 179 -0.25 -11.85 -1.93
CA PHE A 179 0.70 -12.96 -2.03
C PHE A 179 1.24 -13.06 -3.45
N PHE A 180 2.55 -12.80 -3.59
CA PHE A 180 3.24 -12.76 -4.88
C PHE A 180 4.33 -13.83 -4.99
N GLY A 181 4.28 -14.85 -4.14
CA GLY A 181 5.21 -15.97 -4.17
C GLY A 181 6.44 -15.80 -3.28
N MET A 182 6.68 -14.66 -2.65
CA MET A 182 7.75 -14.56 -1.64
C MET A 182 7.52 -15.62 -0.55
N VAL A 183 8.57 -16.34 -0.19
CA VAL A 183 8.54 -17.40 0.84
C VAL A 183 9.86 -17.41 1.61
N PRO A 184 9.91 -17.99 2.83
CA PRO A 184 11.17 -18.15 3.55
C PRO A 184 12.19 -18.98 2.74
N SER A 185 13.48 -18.62 2.81
CA SER A 185 14.56 -19.42 2.21
C SER A 185 14.57 -20.87 2.71
N SER A 186 14.10 -21.10 3.93
CA SER A 186 13.96 -22.44 4.53
C SER A 186 12.79 -23.27 3.98
N LEU A 187 11.96 -22.73 3.08
CA LEU A 187 10.82 -23.50 2.52
C LEU A 187 11.26 -24.78 1.85
N LYS A 188 12.43 -24.79 1.21
CA LYS A 188 12.99 -25.97 0.52
C LYS A 188 13.25 -27.15 1.46
N GLU A 189 13.52 -26.89 2.72
CA GLU A 189 13.72 -27.92 3.75
C GLU A 189 12.44 -28.67 4.07
N LYS A 190 11.30 -27.98 4.03
CA LYS A 190 9.98 -28.53 4.32
C LYS A 190 9.29 -29.10 3.07
N TYR A 191 9.54 -28.49 1.94
CA TYR A 191 8.98 -28.86 0.63
C TYR A 191 10.12 -29.03 -0.39
N PRO A 192 10.85 -30.15 -0.35
CA PRO A 192 12.02 -30.37 -1.23
C PRO A 192 11.70 -30.29 -2.71
N GLU A 193 10.47 -30.64 -3.12
CA GLU A 193 10.03 -30.60 -4.52
C GLU A 193 9.56 -29.21 -4.98
N ALA A 194 9.36 -28.25 -4.05
CA ALA A 194 8.89 -26.91 -4.42
C ALA A 194 9.89 -26.23 -5.36
N HIS A 195 9.39 -25.60 -6.40
CA HIS A 195 10.21 -24.83 -7.33
C HIS A 195 10.39 -23.40 -6.80
N LEU A 196 11.57 -23.13 -6.24
CA LEU A 196 11.96 -21.84 -5.72
C LEU A 196 12.87 -21.10 -6.70
N VAL A 197 12.58 -19.84 -6.93
CA VAL A 197 13.37 -18.94 -7.76
C VAL A 197 14.22 -18.05 -6.86
N GLU A 198 15.53 -18.27 -6.89
CA GLU A 198 16.51 -17.45 -6.16
C GLU A 198 16.63 -16.07 -6.80
N GLN A 199 16.28 -15.04 -6.05
CA GLN A 199 16.27 -13.66 -6.56
C GLN A 199 17.64 -12.97 -6.54
N GLY A 200 18.64 -13.56 -5.90
CA GLY A 200 19.97 -12.98 -5.71
C GLY A 200 20.05 -12.04 -4.50
N LEU A 201 20.95 -11.08 -4.56
CA LEU A 201 21.21 -10.15 -3.44
C LEU A 201 20.57 -8.77 -3.67
N TRP A 202 20.21 -8.11 -2.58
CA TRP A 202 19.85 -6.70 -2.50
C TRP A 202 20.76 -6.01 -1.49
N ASN A 203 21.56 -5.03 -1.94
CA ASN A 203 22.56 -4.37 -1.07
C ASN A 203 23.40 -5.35 -0.23
N SER A 204 23.91 -6.40 -0.86
CA SER A 204 24.68 -7.49 -0.23
C SER A 204 23.89 -8.40 0.74
N LEU A 205 22.58 -8.19 0.88
CA LEU A 205 21.70 -9.05 1.69
C LEU A 205 21.00 -10.06 0.81
N GLN A 206 20.79 -11.28 1.34
CA GLN A 206 20.06 -12.33 0.65
C GLN A 206 18.58 -11.95 0.56
N ARG A 207 18.03 -12.04 -0.64
CA ARG A 207 16.56 -11.91 -0.84
C ARG A 207 15.89 -13.24 -0.49
N PRO A 208 14.66 -13.19 0.06
CA PRO A 208 13.83 -14.39 0.11
C PRO A 208 13.55 -14.88 -1.31
N PRO A 209 13.48 -16.19 -1.55
CA PRO A 209 13.12 -16.73 -2.86
C PRO A 209 11.66 -16.47 -3.19
N VAL A 210 11.33 -16.60 -4.46
CA VAL A 210 9.95 -16.64 -4.95
C VAL A 210 9.58 -18.09 -5.25
N LEU A 211 8.51 -18.58 -4.64
CA LEU A 211 7.86 -19.82 -5.04
C LEU A 211 7.23 -19.59 -6.43
N ASP A 212 7.66 -20.38 -7.39
CA ASP A 212 7.16 -20.27 -8.77
C ASP A 212 5.63 -20.31 -8.79
N PRO A 213 4.95 -19.30 -9.34
CA PRO A 213 3.50 -19.35 -9.46
C PRO A 213 2.94 -20.54 -10.27
N ALA A 214 3.79 -21.23 -11.04
CA ALA A 214 3.42 -22.47 -11.71
C ALA A 214 3.45 -23.70 -10.79
N ASP A 215 4.11 -23.61 -9.64
CA ASP A 215 4.13 -24.69 -8.64
C ASP A 215 2.75 -24.85 -7.97
N PRO A 216 2.23 -26.08 -7.83
CA PRO A 216 0.95 -26.32 -7.16
C PRO A 216 0.89 -25.80 -5.71
N LEU A 217 2.03 -25.71 -5.02
CA LEU A 217 2.12 -25.17 -3.67
C LEU A 217 1.78 -23.67 -3.63
N PHE A 218 2.07 -22.92 -4.72
CA PHE A 218 1.75 -21.50 -4.79
C PHE A 218 0.25 -21.21 -4.60
N GLU A 219 -0.60 -21.93 -5.32
CA GLU A 219 -2.06 -21.74 -5.22
C GLU A 219 -2.57 -22.09 -3.82
N GLN A 220 -2.03 -23.15 -3.21
CA GLN A 220 -2.38 -23.54 -1.84
C GLN A 220 -1.98 -22.45 -0.83
N MET A 221 -0.76 -21.92 -0.94
CA MET A 221 -0.30 -20.84 -0.05
C MET A 221 -1.09 -19.54 -0.26
N ALA A 222 -1.34 -19.15 -1.50
CA ALA A 222 -2.14 -17.98 -1.83
C ALA A 222 -3.56 -18.08 -1.23
N LYS A 223 -4.22 -19.25 -1.38
CA LYS A 223 -5.55 -19.49 -0.79
C LYS A 223 -5.54 -19.32 0.74
N VAL A 224 -4.53 -19.86 1.40
CA VAL A 224 -4.39 -19.72 2.86
C VAL A 224 -4.12 -18.27 3.23
N TRP A 225 -3.24 -17.59 2.51
CA TRP A 225 -2.90 -16.18 2.71
C TRP A 225 -4.14 -15.29 2.68
N TYR A 226 -4.90 -15.33 1.60
CA TYR A 226 -6.10 -14.51 1.44
C TYR A 226 -7.20 -14.87 2.44
N THR A 227 -7.35 -16.16 2.78
CA THR A 227 -8.29 -16.60 3.81
C THR A 227 -7.93 -16.06 5.21
N GLU A 228 -6.66 -16.08 5.58
CA GLU A 228 -6.19 -15.52 6.85
C GLU A 228 -6.33 -14.00 6.88
N TYR A 229 -6.08 -13.33 5.74
CA TYR A 229 -6.31 -11.89 5.62
C TYR A 229 -7.76 -11.51 5.90
N GLU A 230 -8.69 -12.17 5.21
CA GLU A 230 -10.13 -11.92 5.39
C GLU A 230 -10.61 -12.21 6.82
N LYS A 231 -10.16 -13.32 7.39
CA LYS A 231 -10.47 -13.69 8.77
C LYS A 231 -10.01 -12.65 9.79
N LEU A 232 -8.83 -12.05 9.60
CA LEU A 232 -8.26 -11.07 10.51
C LEU A 232 -8.86 -9.68 10.32
N TYR A 233 -9.01 -9.25 9.06
CA TYR A 233 -9.20 -7.84 8.71
C TYR A 233 -10.43 -7.56 7.83
N GLY A 234 -11.15 -8.61 7.42
CA GLY A 234 -12.32 -8.50 6.55
C GLY A 234 -11.97 -8.51 5.06
N LYS A 235 -13.00 -8.49 4.22
CA LYS A 235 -12.86 -8.53 2.76
C LYS A 235 -11.98 -7.39 2.25
N ALA A 236 -11.13 -7.69 1.29
CA ALA A 236 -10.24 -6.75 0.61
C ALA A 236 -10.41 -6.83 -0.91
N ASP A 237 -10.37 -5.69 -1.57
CA ASP A 237 -10.51 -5.56 -3.03
C ASP A 237 -9.20 -5.12 -3.71
N LEU A 238 -8.27 -4.50 -2.95
CA LEU A 238 -7.03 -3.96 -3.48
C LEU A 238 -5.83 -4.62 -2.80
N PHE A 239 -4.91 -5.16 -3.61
CA PHE A 239 -3.70 -5.82 -3.11
C PHE A 239 -2.46 -5.23 -3.76
N GLY A 240 -1.56 -4.72 -2.93
CA GLY A 240 -0.26 -4.22 -3.35
C GLY A 240 0.83 -5.27 -3.21
N GLY A 241 1.87 -5.11 -3.99
CA GLY A 241 3.08 -5.94 -4.00
C GLY A 241 3.59 -6.18 -5.39
N ASP A 242 4.82 -6.65 -5.46
CA ASP A 242 5.51 -6.88 -6.72
C ASP A 242 6.04 -8.31 -6.81
N LEU A 243 5.99 -8.85 -8.02
CA LEU A 243 6.70 -10.06 -8.39
C LEU A 243 8.08 -9.64 -8.93
N PHE A 244 9.17 -10.10 -8.32
CA PHE A 244 10.57 -9.77 -8.68
C PHE A 244 10.90 -8.27 -8.57
N HIS A 245 10.61 -7.69 -7.41
CA HIS A 245 10.86 -6.28 -7.15
C HIS A 245 12.35 -5.89 -7.28
N GLU A 246 12.59 -4.67 -7.76
CA GLU A 246 13.90 -3.99 -7.75
C GLU A 246 15.09 -4.82 -8.27
N GLY A 247 14.92 -5.43 -9.43
CA GLY A 247 15.98 -6.21 -10.10
C GLY A 247 16.16 -7.63 -9.59
N GLY A 248 15.20 -8.17 -8.86
CA GLY A 248 15.16 -9.59 -8.53
C GLY A 248 15.28 -10.48 -9.79
N LYS A 249 16.11 -11.53 -9.70
CA LYS A 249 16.29 -12.48 -10.80
C LYS A 249 15.03 -13.33 -10.97
N THR A 250 14.68 -13.62 -12.22
CA THR A 250 13.49 -14.40 -12.57
C THR A 250 13.75 -15.90 -12.70
N GLY A 251 15.01 -16.34 -12.55
CA GLY A 251 15.38 -17.76 -12.60
C GLY A 251 15.00 -18.49 -13.90
N GLY A 252 14.66 -17.76 -14.96
CA GLY A 252 14.26 -18.35 -16.25
C GLY A 252 12.79 -18.77 -16.34
N ILE A 253 11.95 -18.49 -15.33
CA ILE A 253 10.51 -18.77 -15.42
C ILE A 253 9.82 -17.83 -16.42
N ASP A 254 8.69 -18.26 -16.96
CA ASP A 254 7.83 -17.42 -17.80
C ASP A 254 7.13 -16.36 -16.94
N VAL A 255 7.66 -15.14 -16.96
CA VAL A 255 7.13 -14.00 -16.18
C VAL A 255 5.68 -13.65 -16.57
N THR A 256 5.31 -13.85 -17.83
CA THR A 256 3.94 -13.60 -18.32
C THR A 256 2.96 -14.61 -17.71
N ASP A 257 3.31 -15.88 -17.72
CA ASP A 257 2.49 -16.93 -17.09
C ASP A 257 2.47 -16.76 -15.56
N ALA A 258 3.60 -16.46 -14.95
CA ALA A 258 3.70 -16.21 -13.51
C ALA A 258 2.78 -15.04 -13.06
N ALA A 259 2.80 -13.93 -13.78
CA ALA A 259 1.92 -12.78 -13.50
C ALA A 259 0.43 -13.16 -13.62
N ARG A 260 0.07 -13.92 -14.65
CA ARG A 260 -1.30 -14.42 -14.85
C ARG A 260 -1.75 -15.30 -13.69
N ARG A 261 -0.90 -16.22 -13.22
CA ARG A 261 -1.22 -17.11 -12.09
C ARG A 261 -1.38 -16.38 -10.78
N VAL A 262 -0.51 -15.42 -10.49
CA VAL A 262 -0.64 -14.53 -9.32
C VAL A 262 -1.99 -13.82 -9.33
N GLN A 263 -2.35 -13.18 -10.45
CA GLN A 263 -3.63 -12.47 -10.56
C GLN A 263 -4.83 -13.43 -10.52
N THR A 264 -4.70 -14.64 -11.06
CA THR A 264 -5.72 -15.68 -10.99
C THR A 264 -5.98 -16.10 -9.55
N ALA A 265 -4.94 -16.37 -8.75
CA ALA A 265 -5.07 -16.74 -7.35
C ALA A 265 -5.73 -15.63 -6.52
N MET A 266 -5.39 -14.37 -6.80
CA MET A 266 -6.04 -13.20 -6.20
C MET A 266 -7.53 -13.14 -6.54
N LYS A 267 -7.89 -13.36 -7.81
CA LYS A 267 -9.28 -13.35 -8.30
C LYS A 267 -10.09 -14.57 -7.86
N GLN A 268 -9.48 -15.70 -7.58
CA GLN A 268 -10.13 -16.86 -6.97
C GLN A 268 -10.61 -16.53 -5.55
N TYR A 269 -9.86 -15.73 -4.81
CA TYR A 269 -10.28 -15.23 -3.50
C TYR A 269 -11.40 -14.18 -3.65
N ASN A 270 -11.20 -13.19 -4.49
CA ASN A 270 -12.15 -12.11 -4.75
C ASN A 270 -12.17 -11.77 -6.24
N PRO A 271 -13.24 -12.09 -6.98
CA PRO A 271 -13.34 -11.81 -8.42
C PRO A 271 -13.15 -10.34 -8.79
N ASP A 272 -13.43 -9.42 -7.87
CA ASP A 272 -13.27 -7.97 -8.06
C ASP A 272 -11.88 -7.45 -7.63
N ALA A 273 -11.00 -8.33 -7.14
CA ALA A 273 -9.68 -7.94 -6.67
C ALA A 273 -8.86 -7.26 -7.77
N THR A 274 -8.18 -6.20 -7.38
CA THR A 274 -7.27 -5.44 -8.24
C THR A 274 -5.85 -5.48 -7.68
N TRP A 275 -4.91 -5.81 -8.54
CA TRP A 275 -3.48 -5.74 -8.23
C TRP A 275 -2.97 -4.31 -8.40
N VAL A 276 -2.51 -3.70 -7.31
CA VAL A 276 -1.93 -2.35 -7.27
C VAL A 276 -0.41 -2.48 -7.32
N ILE A 277 0.19 -2.24 -8.48
CA ILE A 277 1.62 -2.41 -8.74
C ILE A 277 2.32 -1.06 -8.59
N GLN A 278 3.38 -0.99 -7.78
CA GLN A 278 4.22 0.20 -7.70
C GLN A 278 5.29 0.16 -8.79
N ALA A 279 5.22 1.10 -9.75
CA ALA A 279 6.22 1.22 -10.79
C ALA A 279 7.48 1.88 -10.21
N TRP A 280 8.57 1.13 -10.17
CA TRP A 280 9.87 1.55 -9.64
C TRP A 280 11.00 1.07 -10.52
N LEU A 281 11.93 1.95 -10.91
CA LEU A 281 12.99 1.63 -11.87
C LEU A 281 12.43 1.03 -13.18
N GLY A 282 12.81 -0.19 -13.51
CA GLY A 282 12.32 -0.92 -14.69
C GLY A 282 11.05 -1.74 -14.47
N ASN A 283 10.47 -1.72 -13.28
CA ASN A 283 9.24 -2.46 -12.97
C ASN A 283 7.97 -1.61 -13.19
N PRO A 284 6.82 -2.23 -13.46
CA PRO A 284 6.65 -3.61 -13.90
C PRO A 284 7.26 -3.82 -15.31
N LYS A 285 7.86 -4.99 -15.56
CA LYS A 285 8.39 -5.34 -16.89
C LYS A 285 7.24 -5.52 -17.88
N LYS A 286 7.51 -5.36 -19.19
CA LYS A 286 6.50 -5.56 -20.24
C LYS A 286 5.94 -6.98 -20.25
N GLU A 287 6.80 -7.96 -20.03
CA GLU A 287 6.44 -9.37 -19.95
C GLU A 287 5.45 -9.62 -18.80
N LEU A 288 5.65 -8.96 -17.65
CA LEU A 288 4.70 -9.04 -16.53
C LEU A 288 3.35 -8.45 -16.93
N LEU A 289 3.33 -7.27 -17.51
CA LEU A 289 2.09 -6.60 -17.94
C LEU A 289 1.34 -7.41 -19.02
N ALA A 290 2.06 -8.13 -19.88
CA ALA A 290 1.44 -8.97 -20.92
C ALA A 290 0.60 -10.13 -20.34
N GLY A 291 0.88 -10.54 -19.10
CA GLY A 291 0.12 -11.60 -18.39
C GLY A 291 -1.12 -11.10 -17.64
N LEU A 292 -1.32 -9.79 -17.53
CA LEU A 292 -2.31 -9.21 -16.63
C LEU A 292 -3.61 -8.77 -17.34
N ASP A 293 -4.72 -8.91 -16.62
CA ASP A 293 -6.00 -8.32 -16.97
C ASP A 293 -6.02 -6.84 -16.54
N ARG A 294 -6.12 -5.94 -17.52
CA ARG A 294 -6.10 -4.48 -17.30
C ARG A 294 -7.21 -3.99 -16.37
N LYS A 295 -8.36 -4.64 -16.37
CA LYS A 295 -9.49 -4.25 -15.51
C LYS A 295 -9.20 -4.49 -14.02
N HIS A 296 -8.29 -5.39 -13.74
CA HIS A 296 -7.89 -5.82 -12.41
C HIS A 296 -6.45 -5.45 -12.08
N THR A 297 -5.93 -4.40 -12.74
CA THR A 297 -4.57 -3.91 -12.52
C THR A 297 -4.58 -2.39 -12.46
N LEU A 298 -3.90 -1.84 -11.46
CA LEU A 298 -3.66 -0.41 -11.30
C LEU A 298 -2.16 -0.20 -11.09
N ILE A 299 -1.55 0.68 -11.88
CA ILE A 299 -0.12 0.98 -11.76
C ILE A 299 0.05 2.32 -11.05
N VAL A 300 0.86 2.37 -10.02
CA VAL A 300 1.26 3.60 -9.34
C VAL A 300 2.66 3.96 -9.84
N ASP A 301 2.80 5.03 -10.63
CA ASP A 301 4.11 5.54 -11.05
C ASP A 301 4.77 6.23 -9.87
N LEU A 302 5.56 5.46 -9.10
CA LEU A 302 5.93 5.77 -7.72
C LEU A 302 6.81 7.01 -7.60
N ALA A 303 7.64 7.31 -8.57
CA ALA A 303 8.57 8.44 -8.56
C ALA A 303 8.39 9.31 -9.80
N ALA A 304 7.15 9.60 -10.15
CA ALA A 304 6.81 10.34 -11.36
C ALA A 304 7.33 11.79 -11.35
N GLU A 305 7.64 12.34 -10.14
CA GLU A 305 8.30 13.64 -9.98
C GLU A 305 9.74 13.65 -10.48
N PHE A 306 10.39 12.48 -10.61
CA PHE A 306 11.77 12.37 -11.07
C PHE A 306 11.89 11.73 -12.45
N TRP A 307 11.13 10.69 -12.75
CA TRP A 307 11.48 9.77 -13.84
C TRP A 307 10.47 9.66 -14.99
N ASP A 308 9.42 10.40 -15.04
CA ASP A 308 8.47 10.40 -16.17
C ASP A 308 8.22 9.01 -16.80
N ASN A 309 8.14 7.94 -15.99
CA ASN A 309 8.01 6.58 -16.52
C ASN A 309 6.74 6.42 -17.34
N TRP A 310 5.67 7.07 -16.90
CA TRP A 310 4.39 7.07 -17.62
C TRP A 310 4.53 7.63 -19.06
N ARG A 311 5.35 8.67 -19.29
CA ARG A 311 5.61 9.21 -20.64
C ARG A 311 6.45 8.23 -21.46
N LYS A 312 7.58 7.76 -20.93
CA LYS A 312 8.49 6.80 -21.57
C LYS A 312 7.77 5.50 -21.95
N ARG A 313 6.80 5.09 -21.15
CA ARG A 313 6.03 3.86 -21.30
C ARG A 313 4.64 4.07 -21.90
N LYS A 314 4.38 5.25 -22.49
CA LYS A 314 3.12 5.56 -23.17
C LYS A 314 1.88 5.23 -22.34
N GLY A 315 1.86 5.69 -21.07
CA GLY A 315 0.79 5.38 -20.14
C GLY A 315 0.73 3.88 -19.79
N PHE A 316 1.91 3.26 -19.57
CA PHE A 316 2.03 1.83 -19.22
C PHE A 316 1.24 0.92 -20.19
N ASP A 317 1.39 1.15 -21.48
CA ASP A 317 0.74 0.37 -22.54
C ASP A 317 -0.82 0.33 -22.42
N GLY A 318 -1.41 1.41 -21.87
CA GLY A 318 -2.86 1.58 -21.71
C GLY A 318 -3.45 0.90 -20.47
N PHE A 319 -2.65 0.54 -19.49
CA PHE A 319 -3.14 0.15 -18.18
C PHE A 319 -3.64 1.37 -17.40
N PRO A 320 -4.64 1.23 -16.51
CA PRO A 320 -4.95 2.26 -15.52
C PRO A 320 -3.72 2.58 -14.68
N TRP A 321 -3.43 3.86 -14.49
CA TRP A 321 -2.27 4.27 -13.71
C TRP A 321 -2.52 5.56 -12.93
N LEU A 322 -1.75 5.75 -11.86
CA LEU A 322 -1.75 6.94 -11.02
C LEU A 322 -0.36 7.59 -11.04
N TRP A 323 -0.34 8.90 -11.11
CA TRP A 323 0.84 9.70 -10.83
C TRP A 323 1.09 9.70 -9.33
N SER A 324 2.33 9.44 -8.90
CA SER A 324 2.68 9.43 -7.48
C SER A 324 4.00 10.16 -7.23
N HIS A 325 4.12 10.70 -6.04
CA HIS A 325 5.28 11.43 -5.54
C HIS A 325 5.90 10.66 -4.39
N ILE A 326 7.18 10.28 -4.51
CA ILE A 326 7.83 9.45 -3.48
C ILE A 326 8.30 10.26 -2.28
N SER A 327 8.59 11.56 -2.46
CA SER A 327 8.96 12.50 -1.39
C SER A 327 10.04 11.95 -0.45
N ASN A 328 11.18 11.55 -1.01
CA ASN A 328 12.30 10.99 -0.23
C ASN A 328 11.89 9.79 0.64
N TYR A 329 11.06 8.90 0.09
CA TYR A 329 10.62 7.65 0.73
C TYR A 329 9.77 7.83 1.99
N GLY A 330 9.23 9.03 2.21
CA GLY A 330 8.42 9.35 3.40
C GLY A 330 9.27 9.72 4.63
N ALA A 331 10.59 9.92 4.47
CA ALA A 331 11.50 10.23 5.58
C ALA A 331 11.78 11.73 5.75
N ASN A 332 11.50 12.54 4.74
CA ASN A 332 11.82 13.97 4.74
C ASN A 332 10.59 14.83 4.54
N ILE A 333 10.61 15.99 5.17
CA ILE A 333 9.67 17.07 4.95
C ILE A 333 10.20 17.93 3.79
N GLY A 334 9.36 18.23 2.84
CA GLY A 334 9.67 19.08 1.71
C GLY A 334 9.02 18.58 0.43
N LEU A 335 8.80 19.51 -0.47
CA LEU A 335 8.25 19.24 -1.77
C LEU A 335 9.38 19.33 -2.79
N HIS A 336 9.70 18.19 -3.40
CA HIS A 336 10.71 18.06 -4.44
C HIS A 336 10.10 17.60 -5.73
N GLY A 337 10.82 17.79 -6.84
CA GLY A 337 10.44 17.23 -8.12
C GLY A 337 9.72 18.19 -9.03
N ARG A 338 9.25 17.64 -10.12
CA ARG A 338 8.66 18.38 -11.24
C ARG A 338 7.17 18.62 -11.02
N LEU A 339 6.85 19.64 -10.26
CA LEU A 339 5.45 20.01 -9.99
C LEU A 339 4.71 20.50 -11.24
N ASP A 340 5.44 21.01 -12.24
CA ASP A 340 4.94 21.33 -13.56
C ASP A 340 4.33 20.10 -14.27
N ALA A 341 4.87 18.90 -14.03
CA ALA A 341 4.35 17.67 -14.60
C ALA A 341 2.99 17.24 -14.00
N ILE A 342 2.61 17.77 -12.83
CA ILE A 342 1.30 17.51 -12.23
C ILE A 342 0.24 18.43 -12.85
N ALA A 343 0.65 19.63 -13.29
CA ALA A 343 -0.27 20.65 -13.77
C ALA A 343 -0.61 20.51 -15.26
N THR A 344 0.04 19.62 -15.98
CA THR A 344 -0.15 19.35 -17.41
C THR A 344 -0.78 18.00 -17.68
#